data_ea5514786d29dcbc77c3903d0ae26e5a
#
_entry.id   ea5514786d29dcbc77c3903d0ae26e5a
#
_cell.length_a   1.000
_cell.length_b   1.000
_cell.length_c   1.000
_cell.angle_alpha   90.00
_cell.angle_beta   90.00
_cell.angle_gamma   90.00
#
_symmetry.space_group_name_H-M   'P 1'
#
loop_
_entity.id
_entity.type
_entity.pdbx_description
1 polymer ?
#
loop_
_entity_poly.entity_id
_entity_poly.type
_entity_poly.pdbx_seq_one_letter_code
_entity_poly.pdbx_strand_id
1 'polypeptide(L)'
;MVRIAVFVSGGGTNLQSLIDETQKGTINGEIALVVSNRKKAYGLERAKNAGIKAVCIKDDELLIKTLEEEKIDLIVLAGYLAIVSEKLISLYPNRIMNIHPSLIPSFCGPGYYGIHVHEEAFKRGVKVAGATVHFVSPVVDGGPIILQEAVDVSNATSPEEMQQMVLLNVEHKILPKAVRLYCDGKIIVENERVEIKWKEH
;
A
#
# COMPACT_ATOMS: atom_id res chain seq x y z
N MET A 1 14.77 11.79 8.63
CA MET A 1 13.31 11.46 8.60
C MET A 1 13.02 10.88 7.23
N VAL A 2 12.35 9.73 7.15
CA VAL A 2 12.03 9.07 5.87
C VAL A 2 10.98 9.89 5.11
N ARG A 3 11.26 10.22 3.85
CA ARG A 3 10.32 10.95 2.98
C ARG A 3 9.52 9.96 2.12
N ILE A 4 8.20 10.01 2.26
CA ILE A 4 7.27 9.02 1.73
C ILE A 4 6.45 9.64 0.59
N ALA A 5 6.38 8.94 -0.55
CA ALA A 5 5.38 9.21 -1.57
C ALA A 5 4.27 8.16 -1.49
N VAL A 6 3.01 8.58 -1.48
CA VAL A 6 1.87 7.67 -1.48
C VAL A 6 1.14 7.76 -2.83
N PHE A 7 0.98 6.61 -3.49
CA PHE A 7 0.31 6.51 -4.78
C PHE A 7 -1.13 6.02 -4.62
N VAL A 8 -2.07 6.69 -5.27
CA VAL A 8 -3.51 6.42 -5.17
C VAL A 8 -4.18 6.47 -6.54
N SER A 9 -5.26 5.70 -6.75
CA SER A 9 -6.08 5.80 -7.98
C SER A 9 -7.56 6.13 -7.71
N GLY A 10 -7.99 6.13 -6.45
CA GLY A 10 -9.39 6.25 -6.06
C GLY A 10 -9.62 7.06 -4.78
N GLY A 11 -10.44 6.52 -3.89
CA GLY A 11 -10.92 7.18 -2.66
C GLY A 11 -9.85 7.55 -1.64
N GLY A 12 -8.73 6.82 -1.60
CA GLY A 12 -7.58 7.12 -0.75
C GLY A 12 -7.83 6.88 0.75
N THR A 13 -8.62 5.87 1.11
CA THR A 13 -8.88 5.54 2.52
C THR A 13 -7.62 5.01 3.22
N ASN A 14 -6.83 4.20 2.53
CA ASN A 14 -5.51 3.77 3.01
C ASN A 14 -4.52 4.94 3.13
N LEU A 15 -4.56 5.91 2.19
CA LEU A 15 -3.80 7.15 2.35
C LEU A 15 -4.23 7.92 3.60
N GLN A 16 -5.55 8.00 3.88
CA GLN A 16 -6.03 8.68 5.08
C GLN A 16 -5.49 8.03 6.35
N SER A 17 -5.48 6.70 6.45
CA SER A 17 -4.91 6.01 7.60
C SER A 17 -3.42 6.32 7.81
N LEU A 18 -2.66 6.46 6.72
CA LEU A 18 -1.25 6.88 6.79
C LEU A 18 -1.10 8.34 7.24
N ILE A 19 -1.94 9.25 6.73
CA ILE A 19 -1.95 10.66 7.15
C ILE A 19 -2.22 10.77 8.64
N ASP A 20 -3.27 10.09 9.12
CA ASP A 20 -3.69 10.12 10.51
C ASP A 20 -2.58 9.62 11.46
N GLU A 21 -1.93 8.50 11.11
CA GLU A 21 -0.84 7.94 11.92
C GLU A 21 0.45 8.78 11.86
N THR A 22 0.73 9.42 10.72
CA THR A 22 1.87 10.35 10.61
C THR A 22 1.63 11.60 11.45
N GLN A 23 0.41 12.16 11.43
CA GLN A 23 0.06 13.33 12.25
C GLN A 23 0.05 13.03 13.76
N LYS A 24 -0.28 11.81 14.17
CA LYS A 24 -0.15 11.34 15.57
C LYS A 24 1.30 11.14 16.00
N GLY A 25 2.26 11.17 15.07
CA GLY A 25 3.68 10.90 15.36
C GLY A 25 4.01 9.42 15.57
N THR A 26 3.11 8.50 15.21
CA THR A 26 3.37 7.05 15.31
C THR A 26 4.27 6.55 14.18
N ILE A 27 4.31 7.24 13.04
CA ILE A 27 5.22 6.97 11.93
C ILE A 27 6.34 8.02 11.95
N ASN A 28 7.59 7.57 12.12
CA ASN A 28 8.78 8.42 12.08
C ASN A 28 9.18 8.75 10.62
N GLY A 29 8.25 9.36 9.90
CA GLY A 29 8.38 9.71 8.49
C GLY A 29 7.51 10.91 8.13
N GLU A 30 7.68 11.42 6.92
CA GLU A 30 6.91 12.53 6.35
C GLU A 30 6.25 12.06 5.06
N ILE A 31 4.92 12.22 4.92
CA ILE A 31 4.27 12.07 3.62
C ILE A 31 4.51 13.36 2.84
N ALA A 32 5.56 13.35 2.01
CA ALA A 32 6.01 14.52 1.28
C ALA A 32 5.24 14.73 -0.03
N LEU A 33 4.72 13.63 -0.62
CA LEU A 33 4.09 13.65 -1.93
C LEU A 33 2.96 12.64 -2.01
N VAL A 34 1.84 13.03 -2.63
CA VAL A 34 0.79 12.11 -3.06
C VAL A 34 0.68 12.16 -4.59
N VAL A 35 0.78 11.01 -5.22
CA VAL A 35 0.69 10.87 -6.67
C VAL A 35 -0.56 10.10 -7.06
N SER A 36 -1.23 10.54 -8.12
CA SER A 36 -2.28 9.75 -8.75
C SER A 36 -2.09 9.67 -10.26
N ASN A 37 -2.48 8.52 -10.83
CA ASN A 37 -2.63 8.37 -12.28
C ASN A 37 -3.99 8.86 -12.80
N ARG A 38 -4.88 9.32 -11.90
CA ARG A 38 -6.25 9.78 -12.20
C ARG A 38 -6.51 11.16 -11.62
N LYS A 39 -6.83 12.15 -12.48
CA LYS A 39 -7.11 13.53 -12.06
C LYS A 39 -8.26 13.66 -11.05
N LYS A 40 -9.24 12.74 -11.10
CA LYS A 40 -10.44 12.74 -10.25
C LYS A 40 -10.30 11.85 -9.01
N ALA A 41 -9.11 11.34 -8.70
CA ALA A 41 -8.90 10.54 -7.51
C ALA A 41 -9.13 11.39 -6.25
N TYR A 42 -10.07 10.98 -5.39
CA TYR A 42 -10.39 11.71 -4.16
C TYR A 42 -9.21 11.72 -3.16
N GLY A 43 -8.30 10.75 -3.29
CA GLY A 43 -7.04 10.76 -2.53
C GLY A 43 -6.20 12.03 -2.73
N LEU A 44 -6.28 12.70 -3.90
CA LEU A 44 -5.61 13.98 -4.13
C LEU A 44 -6.22 15.10 -3.26
N GLU A 45 -7.54 15.09 -3.08
CA GLU A 45 -8.22 16.05 -2.20
C GLU A 45 -7.88 15.82 -0.72
N ARG A 46 -7.80 14.54 -0.31
CA ARG A 46 -7.34 14.20 1.06
C ARG A 46 -5.94 14.75 1.34
N ALA A 47 -5.01 14.59 0.39
CA ALA A 47 -3.67 15.12 0.49
C ALA A 47 -3.65 16.64 0.61
N LYS A 48 -4.40 17.36 -0.24
CA LYS A 48 -4.52 18.82 -0.17
C LYS A 48 -5.08 19.29 1.16
N ASN A 49 -6.13 18.65 1.66
CA ASN A 49 -6.74 18.97 2.95
C ASN A 49 -5.77 18.77 4.12
N ALA A 50 -4.82 17.85 3.98
CA ALA A 50 -3.75 17.62 4.94
C ALA A 50 -2.50 18.50 4.72
N GLY A 51 -2.52 19.42 3.74
CA GLY A 51 -1.38 20.27 3.39
C GLY A 51 -0.24 19.55 2.66
N ILE A 52 -0.50 18.37 2.09
CA ILE A 52 0.50 17.55 1.41
C ILE A 52 0.48 17.86 -0.09
N LYS A 53 1.68 17.96 -0.71
CA LYS A 53 1.81 18.13 -2.16
C LYS A 53 1.12 16.98 -2.89
N ALA A 54 0.18 17.32 -3.78
CA ALA A 54 -0.62 16.35 -4.51
C ALA A 54 -0.54 16.60 -6.02
N VAL A 55 -0.17 15.58 -6.79
CA VAL A 55 0.04 15.69 -8.24
C VAL A 55 -0.64 14.54 -8.98
N CYS A 56 -1.06 14.82 -10.22
CA CYS A 56 -1.53 13.78 -11.12
C CYS A 56 -0.49 13.59 -12.24
N ILE A 57 0.21 12.47 -12.22
CA ILE A 57 1.27 12.14 -13.18
C ILE A 57 0.97 10.76 -13.75
N LYS A 58 1.08 10.62 -15.10
CA LYS A 58 0.96 9.36 -15.82
C LYS A 58 2.24 8.99 -16.56
N ASP A 59 3.05 10.00 -16.87
CA ASP A 59 4.31 9.82 -17.56
C ASP A 59 5.37 9.33 -16.58
N ASP A 60 6.04 8.25 -16.94
CA ASP A 60 6.98 7.55 -16.05
C ASP A 60 8.26 8.36 -15.84
N GLU A 61 8.77 9.04 -16.88
CA GLU A 61 9.98 9.86 -16.75
C GLU A 61 9.73 11.08 -15.85
N LEU A 62 8.57 11.73 -16.02
CA LEU A 62 8.16 12.84 -15.16
C LEU A 62 7.95 12.37 -13.72
N LEU A 63 7.37 11.16 -13.53
CA LEU A 63 7.18 10.57 -12.22
C LEU A 63 8.52 10.35 -11.52
N ILE A 64 9.46 9.68 -12.18
CA ILE A 64 10.80 9.41 -11.63
C ILE A 64 11.49 10.72 -11.26
N LYS A 65 11.52 11.69 -12.19
CA LYS A 65 12.10 13.01 -11.93
C LYS A 65 11.47 13.71 -10.72
N THR A 66 10.14 13.66 -10.60
CA THR A 66 9.42 14.27 -9.47
C THR A 66 9.79 13.59 -8.15
N LEU A 67 9.92 12.26 -8.12
CA LEU A 67 10.32 11.51 -6.92
C LEU A 67 11.76 11.86 -6.48
N GLU A 68 12.66 12.05 -7.44
CA GLU A 68 14.04 12.47 -7.19
C GLU A 68 14.10 13.90 -6.65
N GLU A 69 13.39 14.84 -7.27
CA GLU A 69 13.31 16.26 -6.83
C GLU A 69 12.75 16.36 -5.41
N GLU A 70 11.74 15.56 -5.07
CA GLU A 70 11.14 15.48 -3.75
C GLU A 70 11.97 14.63 -2.76
N LYS A 71 13.07 14.04 -3.20
CA LYS A 71 13.96 13.19 -2.39
C LYS A 71 13.21 12.09 -1.67
N ILE A 72 12.41 11.35 -2.40
CA ILE A 72 11.58 10.28 -1.84
C ILE A 72 12.43 9.06 -1.50
N ASP A 73 12.28 8.57 -0.27
CA ASP A 73 12.96 7.38 0.24
C ASP A 73 12.10 6.12 0.09
N LEU A 74 10.79 6.25 0.31
CA LEU A 74 9.83 5.15 0.29
C LEU A 74 8.61 5.52 -0.56
N ILE A 75 8.18 4.61 -1.41
CA ILE A 75 6.92 4.70 -2.15
C ILE A 75 5.92 3.71 -1.54
N VAL A 76 4.68 4.14 -1.34
CA VAL A 76 3.59 3.31 -0.83
C VAL A 76 2.43 3.32 -1.82
N LEU A 77 2.11 2.16 -2.39
CA LEU A 77 0.95 1.97 -3.25
C LEU A 77 -0.28 1.71 -2.38
N ALA A 78 -1.14 2.70 -2.26
CA ALA A 78 -2.35 2.66 -1.41
C ALA A 78 -3.62 2.68 -2.28
N GLY A 79 -3.89 1.56 -2.94
CA GLY A 79 -4.94 1.46 -3.94
C GLY A 79 -4.56 2.13 -5.28
N TYR A 80 -3.32 1.98 -5.68
CA TYR A 80 -2.82 2.41 -6.99
C TYR A 80 -3.06 1.30 -8.02
N LEU A 81 -3.84 1.60 -9.06
CA LEU A 81 -4.31 0.60 -10.03
C LEU A 81 -3.51 0.56 -11.35
N ALA A 82 -2.49 1.40 -11.49
CA ALA A 82 -1.57 1.31 -12.62
C ALA A 82 -0.39 0.39 -12.27
N ILE A 83 0.14 -0.25 -13.29
CA ILE A 83 1.37 -1.04 -13.16
C ILE A 83 2.55 -0.08 -12.98
N VAL A 84 3.39 -0.37 -12.00
CA VAL A 84 4.65 0.34 -11.78
C VAL A 84 5.69 -0.17 -12.77
N SER A 85 6.42 0.72 -13.41
CA SER A 85 7.42 0.33 -14.40
C SER A 85 8.60 -0.42 -13.77
N GLU A 86 9.21 -1.34 -14.55
CA GLU A 86 10.43 -2.02 -14.12
C GLU A 86 11.57 -1.03 -13.85
N LYS A 87 11.61 0.09 -14.59
CA LYS A 87 12.56 1.17 -14.36
C LYS A 87 12.40 1.77 -12.96
N LEU A 88 11.17 2.10 -12.57
CA LEU A 88 10.91 2.63 -11.22
C LEU A 88 11.24 1.60 -10.14
N ILE A 89 10.87 0.32 -10.35
CA ILE A 89 11.18 -0.77 -9.41
C ILE A 89 12.70 -0.90 -9.23
N SER A 90 13.48 -0.83 -10.31
CA SER A 90 14.94 -0.94 -10.25
C SER A 90 15.63 0.23 -9.53
N LEU A 91 15.05 1.43 -9.59
CA LEU A 91 15.55 2.63 -8.89
C LEU A 91 15.22 2.61 -7.39
N TYR A 92 14.17 1.88 -6.99
CA TYR A 92 13.69 1.80 -5.62
C TYR A 92 13.64 0.33 -5.09
N PRO A 93 14.77 -0.42 -5.13
CA PRO A 93 14.79 -1.82 -4.68
C PRO A 93 14.43 -1.89 -3.19
N ASN A 94 13.42 -2.72 -2.84
CA ASN A 94 12.88 -2.84 -1.49
C ASN A 94 12.45 -1.49 -0.85
N ARG A 95 12.02 -0.54 -1.69
CA ARG A 95 11.53 0.78 -1.29
C ARG A 95 10.19 1.15 -1.92
N ILE A 96 9.49 0.18 -2.49
CA ILE A 96 8.10 0.33 -2.95
C ILE A 96 7.27 -0.72 -2.22
N MET A 97 6.34 -0.29 -1.37
CA MET A 97 5.39 -1.15 -0.68
C MET A 97 4.04 -1.13 -1.37
N ASN A 98 3.36 -2.25 -1.39
CA ASN A 98 1.96 -2.35 -1.83
C ASN A 98 1.11 -2.98 -0.75
N ILE A 99 -0.14 -2.52 -0.62
CA ILE A 99 -1.20 -3.20 0.13
C ILE A 99 -2.10 -3.92 -0.86
N HIS A 100 -2.20 -5.25 -0.75
CA HIS A 100 -3.07 -6.08 -1.54
C HIS A 100 -4.18 -6.66 -0.67
N PRO A 101 -5.48 -6.56 -1.05
CA PRO A 101 -6.60 -6.90 -0.17
C PRO A 101 -6.91 -8.41 -0.16
N SER A 102 -5.88 -9.25 -0.12
CA SER A 102 -5.99 -10.69 0.10
C SER A 102 -4.81 -11.25 0.88
N LEU A 103 -4.93 -12.50 1.32
CA LEU A 103 -3.84 -13.29 1.89
C LEU A 103 -3.05 -13.94 0.75
N ILE A 104 -2.04 -13.26 0.21
CA ILE A 104 -1.16 -13.82 -0.84
C ILE A 104 -0.61 -15.19 -0.40
N PRO A 105 -0.64 -16.24 -1.22
CA PRO A 105 -0.83 -16.22 -2.69
C PRO A 105 -2.27 -16.41 -3.19
N SER A 106 -3.28 -16.31 -2.34
CA SER A 106 -4.69 -16.43 -2.76
C SER A 106 -5.20 -15.11 -3.35
N PHE A 107 -6.02 -15.18 -4.41
CA PHE A 107 -6.69 -14.04 -5.05
C PHE A 107 -5.75 -12.85 -5.34
N CYS A 108 -4.59 -13.13 -5.94
CA CYS A 108 -3.57 -12.14 -6.27
C CYS A 108 -3.02 -12.37 -7.68
N GLY A 109 -2.16 -11.45 -8.14
CA GLY A 109 -1.58 -11.48 -9.47
C GLY A 109 -2.43 -10.79 -10.53
N PRO A 110 -2.11 -10.96 -11.84
CA PRO A 110 -2.79 -10.28 -12.93
C PRO A 110 -4.30 -10.46 -12.90
N GLY A 111 -5.05 -9.36 -12.94
CA GLY A 111 -6.52 -9.36 -12.92
C GLY A 111 -7.15 -9.23 -11.52
N TYR A 112 -6.42 -9.47 -10.45
CA TYR A 112 -6.92 -9.31 -9.08
C TYR A 112 -6.61 -7.92 -8.53
N TYR A 113 -7.58 -7.00 -8.60
CA TYR A 113 -7.46 -5.64 -8.06
C TYR A 113 -8.82 -5.07 -7.65
N GLY A 114 -8.82 -4.15 -6.71
CA GLY A 114 -10.01 -3.45 -6.24
C GLY A 114 -11.09 -4.40 -5.73
N ILE A 115 -12.34 -4.14 -6.12
CA ILE A 115 -13.49 -4.96 -5.67
C ILE A 115 -13.43 -6.40 -6.22
N HIS A 116 -12.80 -6.60 -7.39
CA HIS A 116 -12.77 -7.92 -8.03
C HIS A 116 -12.11 -9.01 -7.16
N VAL A 117 -11.16 -8.64 -6.33
CA VAL A 117 -10.57 -9.57 -5.33
C VAL A 117 -11.65 -10.11 -4.39
N HIS A 118 -12.52 -9.24 -3.91
CA HIS A 118 -13.60 -9.59 -2.97
C HIS A 118 -14.76 -10.30 -3.65
N GLU A 119 -15.06 -9.96 -4.91
CA GLU A 119 -16.05 -10.68 -5.73
C GLU A 119 -15.67 -12.15 -5.89
N GLU A 120 -14.41 -12.43 -6.26
CA GLU A 120 -13.95 -13.81 -6.44
C GLU A 120 -13.83 -14.56 -5.09
N ALA A 121 -13.37 -13.88 -4.03
CA ALA A 121 -13.33 -14.47 -2.69
C ALA A 121 -14.72 -14.79 -2.16
N PHE A 122 -15.69 -13.89 -2.31
CA PHE A 122 -17.08 -14.07 -1.92
C PHE A 122 -17.74 -15.20 -2.70
N LYS A 123 -17.59 -15.19 -4.02
CA LYS A 123 -18.09 -16.26 -4.92
C LYS A 123 -17.53 -17.63 -4.55
N ARG A 124 -16.26 -17.70 -4.12
CA ARG A 124 -15.62 -18.93 -3.65
C ARG A 124 -16.16 -19.38 -2.30
N GLY A 125 -16.81 -18.49 -1.54
CA GLY A 125 -17.37 -18.78 -0.22
C GLY A 125 -16.32 -18.91 0.88
N VAL A 126 -15.20 -18.17 0.80
CA VAL A 126 -14.18 -18.18 1.84
C VAL A 126 -14.75 -17.67 3.16
N LYS A 127 -14.25 -18.20 4.27
CA LYS A 127 -14.67 -17.79 5.62
C LYS A 127 -13.66 -16.86 6.27
N VAL A 128 -12.43 -16.87 5.76
CA VAL A 128 -11.34 -16.02 6.22
C VAL A 128 -10.75 -15.31 5.01
N ALA A 129 -10.69 -13.98 5.07
CA ALA A 129 -10.00 -13.12 4.13
C ALA A 129 -8.92 -12.33 4.88
N GLY A 130 -8.33 -11.33 4.26
CA GLY A 130 -7.32 -10.50 4.89
C GLY A 130 -6.61 -9.61 3.89
N ALA A 131 -5.47 -9.07 4.30
CA ALA A 131 -4.64 -8.26 3.43
C ALA A 131 -3.15 -8.56 3.64
N THR A 132 -2.37 -8.22 2.63
CA THR A 132 -0.92 -8.40 2.60
C THR A 132 -0.24 -7.08 2.27
N VAL A 133 0.72 -6.66 3.09
CA VAL A 133 1.70 -5.63 2.72
C VAL A 133 2.98 -6.34 2.27
N HIS A 134 3.44 -6.01 1.07
CA HIS A 134 4.65 -6.60 0.49
C HIS A 134 5.48 -5.55 -0.24
N PHE A 135 6.75 -5.83 -0.48
CA PHE A 135 7.54 -5.06 -1.42
C PHE A 135 7.14 -5.38 -2.85
N VAL A 136 7.17 -4.38 -3.71
CA VAL A 136 6.89 -4.55 -5.14
C VAL A 136 8.10 -5.17 -5.83
N SER A 137 7.84 -6.13 -6.70
CA SER A 137 8.80 -6.77 -7.61
C SER A 137 8.28 -6.70 -9.05
N PRO A 138 9.08 -7.09 -10.06
CA PRO A 138 8.60 -7.21 -11.44
C PRO A 138 7.42 -8.18 -11.60
N VAL A 139 7.28 -9.15 -10.70
CA VAL A 139 6.13 -10.06 -10.66
C VAL A 139 5.01 -9.40 -9.87
N VAL A 140 3.84 -9.26 -10.49
CA VAL A 140 2.66 -8.65 -9.83
C VAL A 140 2.31 -9.45 -8.57
N ASP A 141 2.22 -8.76 -7.43
CA ASP A 141 1.96 -9.29 -6.09
C ASP A 141 2.96 -10.38 -5.63
N GLY A 142 4.11 -10.51 -6.30
CA GLY A 142 5.10 -11.58 -6.08
C GLY A 142 6.30 -11.20 -5.22
N GLY A 143 6.38 -9.97 -4.73
CA GLY A 143 7.53 -9.51 -3.93
C GLY A 143 7.49 -9.94 -2.46
N PRO A 144 8.58 -9.70 -1.72
CA PRO A 144 8.73 -10.11 -0.32
C PRO A 144 7.61 -9.58 0.59
N ILE A 145 6.94 -10.48 1.31
CA ILE A 145 5.83 -10.16 2.21
C ILE A 145 6.37 -9.55 3.49
N ILE A 146 5.82 -8.40 3.87
CA ILE A 146 6.18 -7.66 5.10
C ILE A 146 5.25 -8.03 6.25
N LEU A 147 3.94 -7.87 6.04
CA LEU A 147 2.90 -8.19 7.01
C LEU A 147 1.69 -8.82 6.32
N GLN A 148 1.08 -9.77 7.01
CA GLN A 148 -0.23 -10.29 6.66
C GLN A 148 -1.10 -10.36 7.91
N GLU A 149 -2.39 -10.06 7.76
CA GLU A 149 -3.37 -10.24 8.83
C GLU A 149 -4.68 -10.74 8.25
N ALA A 150 -5.31 -11.64 8.98
CA ALA A 150 -6.54 -12.30 8.59
C ALA A 150 -7.75 -11.72 9.36
N VAL A 151 -8.92 -11.81 8.74
CA VAL A 151 -10.22 -11.45 9.35
C VAL A 151 -11.27 -12.46 8.97
N ASP A 152 -12.14 -12.81 9.92
CA ASP A 152 -13.33 -13.63 9.67
C ASP A 152 -14.34 -12.82 8.85
N VAL A 153 -14.73 -13.36 7.70
CA VAL A 153 -15.70 -12.77 6.76
C VAL A 153 -16.90 -13.68 6.57
N SER A 154 -17.12 -14.65 7.47
CA SER A 154 -18.19 -15.65 7.36
C SER A 154 -19.59 -15.02 7.29
N ASN A 155 -19.76 -13.84 7.88
CA ASN A 155 -21.03 -13.13 7.95
C ASN A 155 -21.19 -12.07 6.85
N ALA A 156 -20.21 -11.89 5.95
CA ALA A 156 -20.35 -10.96 4.84
C ALA A 156 -21.50 -11.40 3.92
N THR A 157 -22.39 -10.46 3.57
CA THR A 157 -23.57 -10.69 2.74
C THR A 157 -23.35 -10.23 1.29
N SER A 158 -22.27 -9.51 1.03
CA SER A 158 -21.88 -9.07 -0.31
C SER A 158 -20.35 -8.90 -0.44
N PRO A 159 -19.82 -8.84 -1.67
CA PRO A 159 -18.42 -8.49 -1.90
C PRO A 159 -18.01 -7.13 -1.31
N GLU A 160 -18.89 -6.14 -1.38
CA GLU A 160 -18.66 -4.80 -0.85
C GLU A 160 -18.55 -4.81 0.67
N GLU A 161 -19.40 -5.58 1.35
CA GLU A 161 -19.31 -5.76 2.79
C GLU A 161 -18.03 -6.48 3.18
N MET A 162 -17.65 -7.55 2.46
CA MET A 162 -16.37 -8.24 2.64
C MET A 162 -15.19 -7.27 2.46
N GLN A 163 -15.23 -6.41 1.43
CA GLN A 163 -14.22 -5.38 1.20
C GLN A 163 -14.12 -4.44 2.39
N GLN A 164 -15.24 -3.94 2.91
CA GLN A 164 -15.24 -3.05 4.07
C GLN A 164 -14.69 -3.74 5.33
N MET A 165 -15.00 -5.02 5.54
CA MET A 165 -14.46 -5.78 6.66
C MET A 165 -12.93 -5.90 6.57
N VAL A 166 -12.39 -6.24 5.41
CA VAL A 166 -10.94 -6.32 5.18
C VAL A 166 -10.29 -4.95 5.32
N LEU A 167 -10.86 -3.92 4.69
CA LEU A 167 -10.35 -2.55 4.72
C LEU A 167 -10.21 -2.01 6.16
N LEU A 168 -11.31 -2.06 6.92
CA LEU A 168 -11.38 -1.43 8.24
C LEU A 168 -10.66 -2.26 9.32
N ASN A 169 -10.75 -3.58 9.24
CA ASN A 169 -10.20 -4.44 10.28
C ASN A 169 -8.74 -4.84 10.03
N VAL A 170 -8.28 -4.78 8.79
CA VAL A 170 -6.93 -5.23 8.41
C VAL A 170 -6.11 -4.14 7.75
N GLU A 171 -6.51 -3.65 6.55
CA GLU A 171 -5.65 -2.78 5.75
C GLU A 171 -5.25 -1.50 6.49
N HIS A 172 -6.21 -0.81 7.13
CA HIS A 172 -5.97 0.43 7.89
C HIS A 172 -5.08 0.23 9.13
N LYS A 173 -4.80 -1.01 9.51
CA LYS A 173 -3.90 -1.36 10.62
C LYS A 173 -2.51 -1.77 10.13
N ILE A 174 -2.47 -2.73 9.19
CA ILE A 174 -1.18 -3.31 8.80
C ILE A 174 -0.37 -2.42 7.88
N LEU A 175 -1.01 -1.57 7.04
CA LEU A 175 -0.28 -0.67 6.17
C LEU A 175 0.49 0.40 6.96
N PRO A 176 -0.12 1.17 7.88
CA PRO A 176 0.62 2.10 8.73
C PRO A 176 1.68 1.40 9.60
N LYS A 177 1.39 0.19 10.09
CA LYS A 177 2.35 -0.62 10.86
C LYS A 177 3.59 -0.98 10.02
N ALA A 178 3.41 -1.41 8.77
CA ALA A 178 4.51 -1.73 7.88
C ALA A 178 5.37 -0.50 7.55
N VAL A 179 4.72 0.64 7.25
CA VAL A 179 5.42 1.91 6.99
C VAL A 179 6.21 2.36 8.23
N ARG A 180 5.63 2.25 9.42
CA ARG A 180 6.33 2.55 10.68
C ARG A 180 7.57 1.67 10.86
N LEU A 181 7.43 0.35 10.66
CA LEU A 181 8.56 -0.59 10.78
C LEU A 181 9.70 -0.24 9.83
N TYR A 182 9.36 0.19 8.60
CA TYR A 182 10.35 0.65 7.64
C TYR A 182 11.04 1.94 8.11
N CYS A 183 10.28 2.94 8.52
CA CYS A 183 10.82 4.22 9.02
C CYS A 183 11.69 4.05 10.27
N ASP A 184 11.41 3.04 11.08
CA ASP A 184 12.18 2.67 12.27
C ASP A 184 13.44 1.83 11.94
N GLY A 185 13.68 1.49 10.65
CA GLY A 185 14.82 0.65 10.23
C GLY A 185 14.73 -0.80 10.72
N LYS A 186 13.50 -1.30 10.96
CA LYS A 186 13.28 -2.66 11.53
C LYS A 186 13.06 -3.74 10.49
N ILE A 187 13.03 -3.40 9.21
CA ILE A 187 12.82 -4.36 8.12
C ILE A 187 14.16 -4.72 7.50
N ILE A 188 14.44 -6.01 7.44
CA ILE A 188 15.58 -6.59 6.70
C ILE A 188 15.00 -7.46 5.59
N VAL A 189 15.55 -7.35 4.39
CA VAL A 189 15.20 -8.24 3.27
C VAL A 189 16.41 -9.08 2.90
N GLU A 190 16.30 -10.39 3.07
CA GLU A 190 17.32 -11.37 2.72
C GLU A 190 16.67 -12.54 1.98
N ASN A 191 17.27 -12.97 0.87
CA ASN A 191 16.79 -14.12 0.07
C ASN A 191 15.28 -14.05 -0.25
N GLU A 192 14.80 -12.87 -0.65
CA GLU A 192 13.39 -12.59 -0.95
C GLU A 192 12.43 -12.80 0.23
N ARG A 193 12.95 -12.78 1.45
CA ARG A 193 12.17 -12.85 2.68
C ARG A 193 12.39 -11.61 3.52
N VAL A 194 11.33 -11.20 4.22
CA VAL A 194 11.40 -10.11 5.19
C VAL A 194 11.56 -10.68 6.58
N GLU A 195 12.57 -10.18 7.28
CA GLU A 195 12.73 -10.34 8.71
C GLU A 195 12.44 -9.02 9.41
N ILE A 196 11.65 -9.05 10.50
CA ILE A 196 11.34 -7.88 11.31
C ILE A 196 12.12 -7.97 12.61
N LYS A 197 13.00 -6.99 12.84
CA LYS A 197 13.67 -6.83 14.14
C LYS A 197 12.67 -6.33 15.18
N TRP A 198 12.04 -7.24 15.90
CA TRP A 198 11.33 -6.90 17.13
C TRP A 198 12.40 -6.55 18.18
N LYS A 199 12.16 -5.52 19.00
CA LYS A 199 13.12 -5.15 20.07
C LYS A 199 13.54 -6.41 20.81
N GLU A 200 14.86 -6.62 20.95
CA GLU A 200 15.40 -7.45 21.99
C GLU A 200 14.94 -6.86 23.35
N HIS A 201 14.34 -7.69 24.16
CA HIS A 201 13.95 -7.34 25.52
C HIS A 201 15.16 -7.18 26.43
#